data_6c3a53bf02816cb97838632858baafc4
#
_entry.id   6c3a53bf02816cb97838632858baafc4
#
_cell.length_a   1.000
_cell.length_b   1.000
_cell.length_c   1.000
_cell.angle_alpha   90.00
_cell.angle_beta   90.00
_cell.angle_gamma   90.00
#
_symmetry.space_group_name_H-M   'P 1'
#
loop_
_entity.id
_entity.type
_entity.pdbx_description
1 polymer ?
#
loop_
_entity_poly.entity_id
_entity_poly.type
_entity_poly.pdbx_seq_one_letter_code
_entity_poly.pdbx_strand_id
1 'polypeptide(L)'
;MDLQSAIEPIWGRIGNGVSWREALAKACTALLEDQAFYANALKNTAGQTSFRYATNDYAIGLLLSRCRDNAHTSELPKGIEFLVRFYMRGLSEAANDWFLQGQPITLEAFVDLLDQAMPEPLRPYLTAKTL
;
A
#
# COMPACT_ATOMS: atom_id res chain seq x y z
N MET A 1 -4.08 -13.61 -11.85
CA MET A 1 -3.35 -12.33 -11.77
C MET A 1 -2.03 -12.55 -11.05
N ASP A 2 -0.95 -12.08 -11.67
CA ASP A 2 0.38 -12.13 -11.07
C ASP A 2 0.51 -10.97 -10.07
N LEU A 3 0.86 -11.29 -8.82
CA LEU A 3 1.02 -10.27 -7.77
C LEU A 3 2.08 -9.23 -8.14
N GLN A 4 3.18 -9.68 -8.74
CA GLN A 4 4.25 -8.78 -9.14
C GLN A 4 3.77 -7.75 -10.17
N SER A 5 3.03 -8.20 -11.18
CA SER A 5 2.51 -7.31 -12.21
C SER A 5 1.49 -6.30 -11.67
N ALA A 6 0.74 -6.67 -10.62
CA ALA A 6 -0.28 -5.81 -10.04
C ALA A 6 0.31 -4.79 -9.05
N ILE A 7 1.33 -5.18 -8.30
CA ILE A 7 1.82 -4.42 -7.15
C ILE A 7 3.01 -3.54 -7.49
N GLU A 8 3.94 -4.03 -8.30
CA GLU A 8 5.17 -3.30 -8.61
C GLU A 8 4.93 -1.93 -9.24
N PRO A 9 4.00 -1.76 -10.21
CA PRO A 9 3.76 -0.43 -10.78
C PRO A 9 3.25 0.60 -9.77
N ILE A 10 2.68 0.13 -8.67
CA ILE A 10 2.16 1.02 -7.61
C ILE A 10 3.28 1.31 -6.61
N TRP A 11 3.69 0.30 -5.86
CA TRP A 11 4.56 0.48 -4.69
C TRP A 11 6.04 0.51 -5.03
N GLY A 12 6.42 -0.08 -6.14
CA GLY A 12 7.82 -0.13 -6.55
C GLY A 12 8.35 1.17 -7.14
N ARG A 13 7.48 2.18 -7.34
CA ARG A 13 7.86 3.45 -7.96
C ARG A 13 7.66 4.66 -7.04
N ILE A 14 7.43 4.44 -5.77
CA ILE A 14 7.28 5.53 -4.81
C ILE A 14 8.56 6.36 -4.79
N GLY A 15 8.43 7.67 -4.99
CA GLY A 15 9.56 8.58 -5.06
C GLY A 15 10.27 8.58 -6.41
N ASN A 16 9.82 7.76 -7.35
CA ASN A 16 10.40 7.66 -8.69
C ASN A 16 9.27 7.70 -9.73
N GLY A 17 8.62 8.84 -9.81
CA GLY A 17 7.54 9.09 -10.75
C GLY A 17 6.14 8.84 -10.21
N VAL A 18 6.01 8.26 -9.02
CA VAL A 18 4.72 8.00 -8.38
C VAL A 18 4.74 8.63 -6.99
N SER A 19 3.77 9.50 -6.73
CA SER A 19 3.60 10.08 -5.39
C SER A 19 2.88 9.09 -4.48
N TRP A 20 2.95 9.34 -3.17
CA TRP A 20 2.26 8.49 -2.20
C TRP A 20 0.75 8.48 -2.44
N ARG A 21 0.16 9.65 -2.66
CA ARG A 21 -1.29 9.74 -2.93
C ARG A 21 -1.68 8.99 -4.20
N GLU A 22 -0.87 9.08 -5.25
CA GLU A 22 -1.12 8.33 -6.48
C GLU A 22 -1.10 6.82 -6.22
N ALA A 23 -0.15 6.36 -5.41
CA ALA A 23 -0.06 4.95 -5.07
C ALA A 23 -1.30 4.49 -4.30
N LEU A 24 -1.75 5.28 -3.32
CA LEU A 24 -2.96 4.97 -2.57
C LEU A 24 -4.19 4.90 -3.48
N ALA A 25 -4.33 5.89 -4.36
CA ALA A 25 -5.46 5.94 -5.29
C ALA A 25 -5.44 4.75 -6.25
N LYS A 26 -4.28 4.40 -6.78
CA LYS A 26 -4.13 3.26 -7.70
C LYS A 26 -4.45 1.94 -7.00
N ALA A 27 -4.00 1.77 -5.77
CA ALA A 27 -4.27 0.55 -5.01
C ALA A 27 -5.76 0.37 -4.76
N CYS A 28 -6.45 1.44 -4.34
CA CYS A 28 -7.90 1.39 -4.13
C CYS A 28 -8.67 1.19 -5.44
N THR A 29 -8.23 1.85 -6.51
CA THR A 29 -8.85 1.70 -7.83
C THR A 29 -8.72 0.26 -8.34
N ALA A 30 -7.58 -0.38 -8.10
CA ALA A 30 -7.36 -1.76 -8.51
C ALA A 30 -8.39 -2.70 -7.86
N LEU A 31 -8.76 -2.46 -6.61
CA LEU A 31 -9.82 -3.25 -5.96
C LEU A 31 -11.15 -3.11 -6.68
N LEU A 32 -11.46 -1.90 -7.16
CA LEU A 32 -12.72 -1.62 -7.84
C LEU A 32 -12.75 -2.14 -9.27
N GLU A 33 -11.62 -2.16 -9.95
CA GLU A 33 -11.56 -2.60 -11.35
C GLU A 33 -11.79 -4.10 -11.53
N ASP A 34 -11.46 -4.91 -10.52
CA ASP A 34 -11.68 -6.35 -10.59
C ASP A 34 -12.44 -6.82 -9.34
N GLN A 35 -13.64 -6.27 -9.19
CA GLN A 35 -14.45 -6.48 -7.99
C GLN A 35 -14.77 -7.94 -7.72
N ALA A 36 -15.11 -8.71 -8.77
CA ALA A 36 -15.48 -10.10 -8.59
C ALA A 36 -14.31 -10.92 -8.02
N PHE A 37 -13.12 -10.72 -8.58
CA PHE A 37 -11.93 -11.42 -8.13
C PHE A 37 -11.60 -11.07 -6.67
N TYR A 38 -11.55 -9.78 -6.36
CA TYR A 38 -11.16 -9.33 -5.02
C TYR A 38 -12.22 -9.67 -3.98
N ALA A 39 -13.50 -9.54 -4.32
CA ALA A 39 -14.58 -9.90 -3.40
C ALA A 39 -14.49 -11.38 -3.02
N ASN A 40 -14.28 -12.25 -4.01
CA ASN A 40 -14.16 -13.68 -3.76
C ASN A 40 -12.91 -14.01 -2.93
N ALA A 41 -11.78 -13.43 -3.29
CA ALA A 41 -10.51 -13.66 -2.59
C ALA A 41 -10.56 -13.19 -1.13
N LEU A 42 -11.19 -12.04 -0.88
CA LEU A 42 -11.24 -11.45 0.45
C LEU A 42 -12.31 -12.06 1.36
N LYS A 43 -13.38 -12.63 0.79
CA LYS A 43 -14.45 -13.27 1.58
C LYS A 43 -14.11 -14.70 1.98
N ASN A 44 -13.32 -15.39 1.20
CA ASN A 44 -12.90 -16.76 1.53
C ASN A 44 -11.85 -16.68 2.64
N THR A 45 -12.11 -17.29 3.80
CA THR A 45 -11.23 -17.17 4.96
C THR A 45 -9.79 -17.56 4.65
N ALA A 46 -9.59 -18.72 4.02
CA ALA A 46 -8.26 -19.19 3.66
C ALA A 46 -7.64 -18.31 2.57
N GLY A 47 -8.44 -18.00 1.52
CA GLY A 47 -8.00 -17.14 0.43
C GLY A 47 -7.73 -15.73 0.90
N GLN A 48 -8.55 -15.21 1.81
CA GLN A 48 -8.37 -13.88 2.39
C GLN A 48 -7.03 -13.78 3.10
N THR A 49 -6.73 -14.74 3.99
CA THR A 49 -5.49 -14.73 4.74
C THR A 49 -4.28 -14.82 3.81
N SER A 50 -4.29 -15.82 2.90
CA SER A 50 -3.17 -16.02 1.98
C SER A 50 -2.99 -14.84 1.04
N PHE A 51 -4.09 -14.36 0.45
CA PHE A 51 -4.05 -13.27 -0.52
C PHE A 51 -3.57 -11.97 0.14
N ARG A 52 -4.16 -11.63 1.30
CA ARG A 52 -3.83 -10.38 1.98
C ARG A 52 -2.38 -10.35 2.46
N TYR A 53 -1.92 -11.44 3.07
CA TYR A 53 -0.55 -11.49 3.55
C TYR A 53 0.46 -11.49 2.40
N ALA A 54 0.24 -12.29 1.36
CA ALA A 54 1.15 -12.33 0.22
C ALA A 54 1.25 -10.97 -0.46
N THR A 55 0.10 -10.33 -0.72
CA THR A 55 0.03 -9.03 -1.37
C THR A 55 0.70 -7.95 -0.51
N ASN A 56 0.37 -7.93 0.77
CA ASN A 56 0.90 -6.93 1.69
C ASN A 56 2.40 -7.11 1.92
N ASP A 57 2.86 -8.35 2.11
CA ASP A 57 4.30 -8.62 2.30
C ASP A 57 5.12 -8.22 1.08
N TYR A 58 4.61 -8.50 -0.11
CA TYR A 58 5.29 -8.09 -1.34
C TYR A 58 5.39 -6.56 -1.43
N ALA A 59 4.29 -5.86 -1.15
CA ALA A 59 4.27 -4.41 -1.16
C ALA A 59 5.22 -3.82 -0.11
N ILE A 60 5.25 -4.39 1.10
CA ILE A 60 6.17 -3.96 2.16
C ILE A 60 7.62 -4.08 1.70
N GLY A 61 7.97 -5.20 1.09
CA GLY A 61 9.34 -5.40 0.57
C GLY A 61 9.73 -4.33 -0.44
N LEU A 62 8.82 -4.01 -1.38
CA LEU A 62 9.06 -2.96 -2.35
C LEU A 62 9.22 -1.60 -1.70
N LEU A 63 8.36 -1.27 -0.72
CA LEU A 63 8.43 0.01 -0.02
C LEU A 63 9.72 0.16 0.78
N LEU A 64 10.15 -0.88 1.46
CA LEU A 64 11.42 -0.83 2.20
C LEU A 64 12.58 -0.58 1.25
N SER A 65 12.57 -1.20 0.08
CA SER A 65 13.57 -0.95 -0.96
C SER A 65 13.52 0.52 -1.42
N ARG A 66 12.33 1.05 -1.66
CA ARG A 66 12.17 2.45 -2.07
C ARG A 66 12.60 3.43 -0.97
N CYS A 67 12.32 3.10 0.29
CA CYS A 67 12.77 3.94 1.41
C CYS A 67 14.29 4.03 1.44
N ARG A 68 14.98 2.90 1.24
CA ARG A 68 16.45 2.90 1.17
C ARG A 68 16.95 3.73 0.01
N ASP A 69 16.35 3.58 -1.16
CA ASP A 69 16.74 4.34 -2.35
C ASP A 69 16.49 5.84 -2.16
N ASN A 70 15.31 6.20 -1.63
CA ASN A 70 14.96 7.60 -1.42
C ASN A 70 15.86 8.27 -0.38
N ALA A 71 16.32 7.51 0.61
CA ALA A 71 17.21 8.00 1.66
C ALA A 71 18.69 7.82 1.31
N HIS A 72 19.00 7.23 0.17
CA HIS A 72 20.38 6.94 -0.27
C HIS A 72 21.17 6.15 0.78
N THR A 73 20.54 5.11 1.35
CA THR A 73 21.18 4.28 2.37
C THR A 73 20.87 2.80 2.11
N SER A 74 21.80 1.93 2.52
CA SER A 74 21.58 0.49 2.46
C SER A 74 20.84 -0.05 3.68
N GLU A 75 20.87 0.69 4.79
CA GLU A 75 20.22 0.29 6.03
C GLU A 75 19.32 1.39 6.54
N LEU A 76 18.06 1.03 6.84
CA LEU A 76 17.11 1.93 7.46
C LEU A 76 17.19 1.80 8.98
N PRO A 77 16.94 2.89 9.72
CA PRO A 77 16.76 2.78 11.16
C PRO A 77 15.66 1.76 11.47
N LYS A 78 15.83 0.96 12.52
CA LYS A 78 14.89 -0.12 12.87
C LYS A 78 13.46 0.40 13.08
N GLY A 79 13.33 1.59 13.64
CA GLY A 79 12.02 2.19 13.85
C GLY A 79 11.28 2.46 12.54
N ILE A 80 12.01 2.81 11.49
CA ILE A 80 11.39 3.09 10.18
C ILE A 80 10.85 1.79 9.58
N GLU A 81 11.59 0.69 9.64
CA GLU A 81 11.09 -0.58 9.15
C GLU A 81 9.82 -1.01 9.89
N PHE A 82 9.81 -0.89 11.22
CA PHE A 82 8.64 -1.20 12.02
C PHE A 82 7.43 -0.36 11.58
N LEU A 83 7.63 0.94 11.42
CA LEU A 83 6.54 1.85 11.05
C LEU A 83 6.00 1.57 9.65
N VAL A 84 6.85 1.22 8.70
CA VAL A 84 6.40 0.82 7.36
C VAL A 84 5.50 -0.40 7.45
N ARG A 85 5.92 -1.43 8.20
CA ARG A 85 5.13 -2.64 8.36
C ARG A 85 3.80 -2.36 9.06
N PHE A 86 3.84 -1.58 10.13
CA PHE A 86 2.64 -1.21 10.89
C PHE A 86 1.64 -0.45 10.02
N TYR A 87 2.12 0.55 9.31
CA TYR A 87 1.27 1.38 8.46
C TYR A 87 0.67 0.57 7.31
N MET A 88 1.49 -0.23 6.64
CA MET A 88 1.01 -1.03 5.52
C MET A 88 -0.01 -2.08 5.94
N ARG A 89 0.16 -2.69 7.12
CA ARG A 89 -0.86 -3.61 7.65
C ARG A 89 -2.17 -2.87 7.90
N GLY A 90 -2.11 -1.68 8.49
CA GLY A 90 -3.29 -0.86 8.71
C GLY A 90 -3.97 -0.43 7.43
N LEU A 91 -3.19 -0.02 6.42
CA LEU A 91 -3.72 0.35 5.11
C LEU A 91 -4.46 -0.82 4.46
N SER A 92 -3.86 -2.00 4.50
CA SER A 92 -4.46 -3.19 3.91
C SER A 92 -5.80 -3.51 4.56
N GLU A 93 -5.86 -3.48 5.89
CA GLU A 93 -7.09 -3.74 6.62
C GLU A 93 -8.16 -2.70 6.29
N ALA A 94 -7.80 -1.42 6.32
CA ALA A 94 -8.74 -0.34 6.05
C ALA A 94 -9.27 -0.39 4.61
N ALA A 95 -8.39 -0.67 3.64
CA ALA A 95 -8.79 -0.74 2.24
C ALA A 95 -9.75 -1.92 1.99
N ASN A 96 -9.46 -3.06 2.60
CA ASN A 96 -10.33 -4.22 2.46
C ASN A 96 -11.69 -3.98 3.09
N ASP A 97 -11.73 -3.36 4.27
CA ASP A 97 -13.00 -3.00 4.92
C ASP A 97 -13.80 -2.02 4.07
N TRP A 98 -13.15 -0.99 3.56
CA TRP A 98 -13.79 0.00 2.69
C TRP A 98 -14.39 -0.66 1.43
N PHE A 99 -13.62 -1.55 0.80
CA PHE A 99 -14.06 -2.26 -0.39
C PHE A 99 -15.25 -3.18 -0.08
N LEU A 100 -15.14 -4.00 0.97
CA LEU A 100 -16.16 -4.99 1.32
C LEU A 100 -17.45 -4.35 1.82
N GLN A 101 -17.39 -3.14 2.38
CA GLN A 101 -18.57 -2.40 2.85
C GLN A 101 -19.27 -1.60 1.74
N GLY A 102 -18.80 -1.71 0.51
CA GLY A 102 -19.42 -1.03 -0.62
C GLY A 102 -19.03 0.42 -0.79
N GLN A 103 -17.83 0.79 -0.36
CA GLN A 103 -17.28 2.14 -0.50
C GLN A 103 -18.17 3.20 0.16
N PRO A 104 -18.31 3.16 1.49
CA PRO A 104 -19.20 4.09 2.21
C PRO A 104 -18.78 5.56 2.11
N ILE A 105 -17.52 5.83 1.80
CA ILE A 105 -17.04 7.18 1.49
C ILE A 105 -16.36 7.15 0.13
N THR A 106 -16.22 8.32 -0.50
CA THR A 106 -15.63 8.39 -1.85
C THR A 106 -14.17 7.96 -1.82
N LEU A 107 -13.67 7.51 -2.97
CA LEU A 107 -12.25 7.17 -3.13
C LEU A 107 -11.35 8.31 -2.67
N GLU A 108 -11.66 9.54 -3.10
CA GLU A 108 -10.86 10.72 -2.76
C GLU A 108 -10.82 10.96 -1.25
N ALA A 109 -11.98 10.90 -0.59
CA ALA A 109 -12.06 11.09 0.85
C ALA A 109 -11.31 9.98 1.60
N PHE A 110 -11.41 8.75 1.11
CA PHE A 110 -10.72 7.61 1.72
C PHE A 110 -9.20 7.76 1.58
N VAL A 111 -8.72 8.12 0.39
CA VAL A 111 -7.28 8.37 0.16
C VAL A 111 -6.77 9.48 1.08
N ASP A 112 -7.55 10.54 1.28
CA ASP A 112 -7.17 11.61 2.21
C ASP A 112 -6.97 11.07 3.63
N LEU A 113 -7.87 10.23 4.11
CA LEU A 113 -7.75 9.63 5.44
C LEU A 113 -6.54 8.72 5.55
N LEU A 114 -6.28 7.92 4.54
CA LEU A 114 -5.12 7.02 4.53
C LEU A 114 -3.81 7.81 4.55
N ASP A 115 -3.75 8.91 3.80
CA ASP A 115 -2.58 9.77 3.78
C ASP A 115 -2.37 10.46 5.14
N GLN A 116 -3.46 10.94 5.75
CA GLN A 116 -3.40 11.56 7.08
C GLN A 116 -2.94 10.59 8.16
N ALA A 117 -3.20 9.31 7.99
CA ALA A 117 -2.83 8.28 8.96
C ALA A 117 -1.35 7.89 8.89
N MET A 118 -0.60 8.40 7.91
CA MET A 118 0.82 8.08 7.79
C MET A 118 1.58 8.57 9.03
N PRO A 119 2.36 7.69 9.69
CA PRO A 119 3.23 8.13 10.78
C PRO A 119 4.22 9.19 10.30
N GLU A 120 4.34 10.28 11.07
CA GLU A 120 5.21 11.39 10.69
C GLU A 120 6.64 10.98 10.34
N PRO A 121 7.29 10.08 11.11
CA PRO A 121 8.66 9.67 10.76
C PRO A 121 8.80 9.01 9.39
N LEU A 122 7.71 8.53 8.80
CA LEU A 122 7.76 7.91 7.47
C LEU A 122 7.72 8.91 6.32
N ARG A 123 7.21 10.12 6.56
CA ARG A 123 7.01 11.10 5.49
C ARG A 123 8.27 11.38 4.67
N PRO A 124 9.44 11.61 5.29
CA PRO A 124 10.64 11.86 4.49
C PRO A 124 11.02 10.71 3.58
N TYR A 125 10.67 9.48 3.96
CA TYR A 125 11.03 8.29 3.19
C TYR A 125 10.04 7.97 2.07
N LEU A 126 8.74 8.22 2.30
CA LEU A 126 7.70 7.85 1.36
C LEU A 126 7.25 8.99 0.46
N THR A 127 7.48 10.23 0.86
CA THR A 127 7.10 11.41 0.08
C THR A 127 8.30 12.13 -0.52
N ALA A 128 9.50 11.62 -0.35
CA ALA A 128 10.69 12.20 -0.95
C ALA A 128 10.60 12.13 -2.48
N LYS A 129 11.10 13.17 -3.13
CA LYS A 129 11.17 13.20 -4.59
C LYS A 129 12.58 12.81 -5.01
N THR A 130 12.68 11.90 -5.97
CA THR A 130 13.95 11.56 -6.59
C THR A 130 14.29 12.67 -7.59
N LEU A 131 15.41 13.29 -7.38
CA LEU A 131 15.89 14.34 -8.29
C LEU A 131 16.71 13.73 -9.43
#